data_1f487c3d20180efcdd66d70432cdfd73
#
_entry.id   1f487c3d20180efcdd66d70432cdfd73
#
_cell.length_a   1.000
_cell.length_b   1.000
_cell.length_c   1.000
_cell.angle_alpha   90.00
_cell.angle_beta   90.00
_cell.angle_gamma   90.00
#
_symmetry.space_group_name_H-M   'P 1'
#
loop_
_entity.id
_entity.type
_entity.pdbx_description
1 polymer ?
#
loop_
_entity_poly.entity_id
_entity_poly.type
_entity_poly.pdbx_seq_one_letter_code
_entity_poly.pdbx_strand_id
1 'polypeptide(L)'
;MFLGEFEYKIDEKGRVPIPPRFRKDLVEGVVLKPGLDTCIAGYGLAEWAKEAERITSATMSASKRRRLDRAMFATAYNLTLDGQGRISLPPALRQYAQVGDELIVVGVNTNFELWSKELWEAERTLSLEQSWQIMEGLEER
;
A
#
# COMPACT_ATOMS: atom_id res chain seq x y z
N MET A 1 -9.61 -9.63 2.85
CA MET A 1 -8.25 -10.10 3.17
C MET A 1 -7.40 -10.13 1.90
N PHE A 2 -6.29 -9.39 1.90
CA PHE A 2 -5.39 -9.31 0.75
C PHE A 2 -4.20 -10.23 0.97
N LEU A 3 -4.05 -11.24 0.12
CA LEU A 3 -2.99 -12.24 0.21
C LEU A 3 -2.31 -12.42 -1.14
N GLY A 4 -1.03 -12.74 -1.13
CA GLY A 4 -0.26 -13.10 -2.32
C GLY A 4 0.52 -11.95 -2.91
N GLU A 5 1.33 -12.27 -3.91
CA GLU A 5 2.10 -11.29 -4.66
C GLU A 5 1.86 -11.51 -6.16
N PHE A 6 1.70 -10.43 -6.91
CA PHE A 6 1.28 -10.47 -8.31
C PHE A 6 2.11 -9.48 -9.11
N GLU A 7 2.78 -9.96 -10.15
CA GLU A 7 3.59 -9.10 -11.01
C GLU A 7 2.78 -8.58 -12.18
N TYR A 8 2.85 -7.28 -12.39
CA TYR A 8 2.14 -6.62 -13.50
C TYR A 8 3.04 -5.62 -14.20
N LYS A 9 2.70 -5.35 -15.45
CA LYS A 9 3.29 -4.25 -16.22
C LYS A 9 2.38 -3.04 -16.15
N ILE A 10 2.99 -1.86 -16.11
CA ILE A 10 2.26 -0.60 -16.20
C ILE A 10 2.11 -0.27 -17.67
N ASP A 11 0.90 0.09 -18.11
CA ASP A 11 0.68 0.44 -19.51
C ASP A 11 1.17 1.85 -19.83
N GLU A 12 1.08 2.24 -21.12
CA GLU A 12 1.57 3.54 -21.59
C GLU A 12 0.88 4.73 -20.92
N LYS A 13 -0.34 4.54 -20.40
CA LYS A 13 -1.10 5.58 -19.72
C LYS A 13 -0.94 5.54 -18.21
N GLY A 14 -0.02 4.73 -17.70
CA GLY A 14 0.23 4.63 -16.26
C GLY A 14 -0.81 3.82 -15.51
N ARG A 15 -1.57 2.96 -16.19
CA ARG A 15 -2.59 2.14 -15.56
C ARG A 15 -2.04 0.79 -15.15
N VAL A 16 -2.48 0.32 -13.99
CA VAL A 16 -2.03 -0.92 -13.37
C VAL A 16 -3.24 -1.80 -13.09
N PRO A 17 -3.20 -3.08 -13.50
CA PRO A 17 -4.26 -4.02 -13.10
C PRO A 17 -4.24 -4.23 -11.59
N ILE A 18 -5.43 -4.43 -11.03
CA ILE A 18 -5.58 -4.89 -9.66
C ILE A 18 -5.93 -6.37 -9.72
N PRO A 19 -5.29 -7.24 -8.91
CA PRO A 19 -5.61 -8.66 -8.94
C PRO A 19 -7.11 -8.90 -8.79
N PRO A 20 -7.71 -9.77 -9.62
CA PRO A 20 -9.15 -10.01 -9.55
C PRO A 20 -9.67 -10.32 -8.15
N ARG A 21 -8.88 -11.04 -7.35
CA ARG A 21 -9.25 -11.39 -5.97
C ARG A 21 -9.42 -10.19 -5.06
N PHE A 22 -8.75 -9.06 -5.39
CA PHE A 22 -8.78 -7.85 -4.56
C PHE A 22 -9.93 -6.92 -4.95
N ARG A 23 -10.46 -7.06 -6.16
CA ARG A 23 -11.39 -6.08 -6.74
C ARG A 23 -12.68 -5.93 -5.95
N LYS A 24 -13.21 -7.02 -5.40
CA LYS A 24 -14.46 -6.98 -4.64
C LYS A 24 -14.39 -6.07 -3.41
N ASP A 25 -13.21 -5.99 -2.79
CA ASP A 25 -13.00 -5.16 -1.62
C ASP A 25 -12.68 -3.70 -1.99
N LEU A 26 -12.56 -3.41 -3.27
CA LEU A 26 -12.17 -2.10 -3.79
C LEU A 26 -13.23 -1.47 -4.69
N VAL A 27 -14.42 -2.05 -4.74
CA VAL A 27 -15.51 -1.62 -5.63
C VAL A 27 -15.88 -0.16 -5.40
N GLU A 28 -15.92 0.28 -4.15
CA GLU A 28 -16.33 1.65 -3.80
C GLU A 28 -15.20 2.66 -3.93
N GLY A 29 -13.98 2.21 -4.00
CA GLY A 29 -12.81 3.07 -4.16
C GLY A 29 -11.56 2.48 -3.54
N VAL A 30 -10.45 3.12 -3.84
CA VAL A 30 -9.12 2.74 -3.40
C VAL A 30 -8.40 3.99 -2.91
N VAL A 31 -7.77 3.92 -1.76
CA VAL A 31 -6.88 4.98 -1.30
C VAL A 31 -5.45 4.52 -1.47
N LEU A 32 -4.65 5.27 -2.21
CA LEU A 32 -3.21 5.03 -2.35
C LEU A 32 -2.46 6.16 -1.68
N LYS A 33 -1.39 5.81 -0.97
CA LYS A 33 -0.53 6.79 -0.30
C LYS A 33 0.91 6.27 -0.21
N PRO A 34 1.89 7.13 0.05
CA PRO A 34 3.25 6.65 0.30
C PRO A 34 3.27 5.71 1.50
N GLY A 35 3.88 4.55 1.32
CA GLY A 35 4.10 3.60 2.40
C GLY A 35 5.36 3.91 3.18
N LEU A 36 5.63 3.15 4.25
CA LEU A 36 6.76 3.40 5.13
C LEU A 36 8.10 2.92 4.55
N ASP A 37 8.08 1.91 3.66
CA ASP A 37 9.28 1.24 3.17
C ASP A 37 9.55 1.47 1.68
N THR A 38 9.39 2.70 1.21
CA THR A 38 9.58 3.05 -0.21
C THR A 38 8.66 2.24 -1.12
N CYS A 39 7.43 2.09 -0.70
CA CYS A 39 6.36 1.44 -1.46
C CYS A 39 5.13 2.33 -1.44
N ILE A 40 4.09 1.90 -2.14
CA ILE A 40 2.80 2.57 -2.14
C ILE A 40 1.87 1.70 -1.31
N ALA A 41 1.24 2.26 -0.29
CA ALA A 41 0.23 1.56 0.50
C ALA A 41 -1.15 1.79 -0.13
N GLY A 42 -1.92 0.71 -0.27
CA GLY A 42 -3.27 0.76 -0.85
C GLY A 42 -4.31 0.20 0.09
N TYR A 43 -5.45 0.87 0.19
CA TYR A 43 -6.53 0.51 1.12
C TYR A 43 -7.88 0.54 0.42
N GLY A 44 -8.76 -0.39 0.78
CA GLY A 44 -10.17 -0.21 0.52
C GLY A 44 -10.71 0.88 1.46
N LEU A 45 -11.88 1.43 1.18
CA LEU A 45 -12.40 2.57 1.94
C LEU A 45 -12.66 2.24 3.40
N ALA A 46 -13.16 1.04 3.70
CA ALA A 46 -13.42 0.63 5.08
C ALA A 46 -12.14 0.53 5.91
N GLU A 47 -11.09 -0.08 5.35
CA GLU A 47 -9.81 -0.18 6.06
C GLU A 47 -9.10 1.15 6.15
N TRP A 48 -9.25 2.01 5.14
CA TRP A 48 -8.72 3.37 5.20
C TRP A 48 -9.35 4.17 6.34
N ALA A 49 -10.68 4.03 6.52
CA ALA A 49 -11.38 4.70 7.61
C ALA A 49 -10.83 4.26 8.99
N LYS A 50 -10.54 2.96 9.15
CA LYS A 50 -9.93 2.44 10.38
C LYS A 50 -8.53 3.01 10.60
N GLU A 51 -7.72 3.07 9.56
CA GLU A 51 -6.37 3.62 9.63
C GLU A 51 -6.40 5.11 9.97
N ALA A 52 -7.30 5.87 9.35
CA ALA A 52 -7.48 7.28 9.64
C ALA A 52 -7.90 7.50 11.09
N GLU A 53 -8.81 6.68 11.61
CA GLU A 53 -9.25 6.74 13.02
C GLU A 53 -8.08 6.44 13.97
N ARG A 54 -7.27 5.44 13.65
CA ARG A 54 -6.09 5.09 14.45
C ARG A 54 -5.11 6.26 14.55
N ILE A 55 -4.90 6.93 13.43
CA ILE A 55 -3.98 8.08 13.36
C ILE A 55 -4.56 9.28 14.11
N THR A 56 -5.84 9.60 13.88
CA THR A 56 -6.45 10.80 14.46
C THR A 56 -6.72 10.67 15.95
N SER A 57 -6.90 9.45 16.46
CA SER A 57 -7.13 9.21 17.89
C SER A 57 -5.84 9.14 18.70
N ALA A 58 -4.68 9.05 18.08
CA ALA A 58 -3.39 8.97 18.78
C ALA A 58 -3.07 10.31 19.45
N THR A 59 -2.57 10.24 20.68
CA THR A 59 -2.19 11.44 21.46
C THR A 59 -0.78 11.89 21.09
N MET A 60 -0.63 13.16 20.77
CA MET A 60 0.69 13.74 20.43
C MET A 60 0.64 15.26 20.53
N SER A 61 1.80 15.91 20.44
CA SER A 61 1.89 17.36 20.43
C SER A 61 1.21 17.95 19.18
N ALA A 62 0.79 19.21 19.26
CA ALA A 62 0.14 19.87 18.13
C ALA A 62 1.02 19.94 16.88
N SER A 63 2.34 20.16 17.05
CA SER A 63 3.24 20.24 15.91
C SER A 63 3.43 18.87 15.23
N LYS A 64 3.52 17.80 16.01
CA LYS A 64 3.60 16.44 15.48
C LYS A 64 2.29 16.06 14.78
N ARG A 65 1.17 16.44 15.35
CA ARG A 65 -0.16 16.22 14.75
C ARG A 65 -0.23 16.83 13.36
N ARG A 66 0.15 18.10 13.23
CA ARG A 66 0.11 18.78 11.93
C ARG A 66 0.99 18.11 10.89
N ARG A 67 2.21 17.70 11.29
CA ARG A 67 3.13 17.03 10.37
C ARG A 67 2.61 15.66 9.93
N LEU A 68 2.09 14.89 10.90
CA LEU A 68 1.56 13.56 10.60
C LEU A 68 0.33 13.66 9.69
N ASP A 69 -0.59 14.57 9.97
CA ASP A 69 -1.78 14.77 9.14
C ASP A 69 -1.41 15.15 7.71
N ARG A 70 -0.45 16.03 7.53
CA ARG A 70 0.04 16.39 6.20
C ARG A 70 0.65 15.19 5.47
N ALA A 71 1.48 14.44 6.16
CA ALA A 71 2.14 13.27 5.56
C ALA A 71 1.15 12.17 5.20
N MET A 72 0.12 11.96 6.02
CA MET A 72 -0.81 10.85 5.85
C MET A 72 -1.98 11.18 4.94
N PHE A 73 -2.50 12.41 5.01
CA PHE A 73 -3.73 12.76 4.30
C PHE A 73 -3.50 13.60 3.05
N ALA A 74 -2.57 14.55 3.08
CA ALA A 74 -2.30 15.40 1.92
C ALA A 74 -1.67 14.62 0.75
N THR A 75 -0.96 13.54 1.04
CA THR A 75 -0.27 12.72 0.03
C THR A 75 -1.11 11.54 -0.45
N ALA A 76 -2.30 11.35 0.10
CA ALA A 76 -3.19 10.25 -0.25
C ALA A 76 -4.06 10.62 -1.46
N TYR A 77 -4.35 9.61 -2.29
CA TYR A 77 -5.19 9.74 -3.48
C TYR A 77 -6.38 8.81 -3.34
N ASN A 78 -7.58 9.32 -3.57
CA ASN A 78 -8.79 8.52 -3.61
C ASN A 78 -9.11 8.22 -5.09
N LEU A 79 -9.03 6.96 -5.47
CA LEU A 79 -9.15 6.50 -6.84
C LEU A 79 -10.26 5.49 -6.98
N THR A 80 -10.72 5.27 -8.22
CA THR A 80 -11.67 4.21 -8.53
C THR A 80 -11.09 3.28 -9.58
N LEU A 81 -11.48 2.01 -9.54
CA LEU A 81 -11.11 1.06 -10.57
C LEU A 81 -11.87 1.39 -11.86
N ASP A 82 -11.21 1.24 -13.01
CA ASP A 82 -11.90 1.36 -14.28
C ASP A 82 -12.70 0.06 -14.59
N GLY A 83 -13.40 0.03 -15.71
CA GLY A 83 -14.23 -1.11 -16.09
C GLY A 83 -13.46 -2.41 -16.29
N GLN A 84 -12.13 -2.36 -16.39
CA GLN A 84 -11.27 -3.52 -16.54
C GLN A 84 -10.50 -3.85 -15.25
N GLY A 85 -10.84 -3.20 -14.14
CA GLY A 85 -10.20 -3.44 -12.86
C GLY A 85 -8.80 -2.86 -12.75
N ARG A 86 -8.52 -1.75 -13.45
CA ARG A 86 -7.23 -1.07 -13.40
C ARG A 86 -7.36 0.25 -12.67
N ILE A 87 -6.25 0.72 -12.12
CA ILE A 87 -6.16 2.08 -11.54
C ILE A 87 -5.10 2.87 -12.30
N SER A 88 -5.31 4.18 -12.38
CA SER A 88 -4.29 5.10 -12.90
C SER A 88 -3.35 5.43 -11.76
N LEU A 89 -2.10 4.98 -11.88
CA LEU A 89 -1.11 5.19 -10.81
C LEU A 89 -0.65 6.64 -10.83
N PRO A 90 -0.88 7.40 -9.73
CA PRO A 90 -0.42 8.79 -9.69
C PRO A 90 1.10 8.89 -9.89
N PRO A 91 1.55 9.78 -10.78
CA PRO A 91 3.01 9.92 -11.05
C PRO A 91 3.84 10.20 -9.81
N ALA A 92 3.33 10.99 -8.87
CA ALA A 92 4.05 11.28 -7.63
C ALA A 92 4.31 10.03 -6.80
N LEU A 93 3.34 9.11 -6.72
CA LEU A 93 3.50 7.85 -6.01
C LEU A 93 4.45 6.92 -6.76
N ARG A 94 4.35 6.88 -8.07
CA ARG A 94 5.23 6.08 -8.90
C ARG A 94 6.69 6.50 -8.69
N GLN A 95 6.93 7.79 -8.65
CA GLN A 95 8.26 8.34 -8.40
C GLN A 95 8.74 8.02 -6.98
N TYR A 96 7.88 8.21 -5.99
CA TYR A 96 8.21 7.93 -4.59
C TYR A 96 8.68 6.48 -4.41
N ALA A 97 7.95 5.53 -4.98
CA ALA A 97 8.23 4.10 -4.83
C ALA A 97 9.25 3.58 -5.85
N GLN A 98 9.77 4.45 -6.73
CA GLN A 98 10.76 4.09 -7.74
C GLN A 98 10.27 3.00 -8.70
N VAL A 99 8.99 3.04 -9.04
CA VAL A 99 8.38 2.05 -9.91
C VAL A 99 8.64 2.38 -11.37
N GLY A 100 9.23 1.44 -12.09
CA GLY A 100 9.47 1.54 -13.53
C GLY A 100 8.28 1.00 -14.34
N ASP A 101 8.57 0.13 -15.29
CA ASP A 101 7.54 -0.46 -16.16
C ASP A 101 6.83 -1.65 -15.55
N GLU A 102 7.41 -2.23 -14.51
CA GLU A 102 6.87 -3.40 -13.82
C GLU A 102 6.70 -3.10 -12.34
N LEU A 103 5.68 -3.70 -11.72
CA LEU A 103 5.49 -3.60 -10.29
C LEU A 103 4.93 -4.91 -9.74
N ILE A 104 5.05 -5.05 -8.42
CA ILE A 104 4.48 -6.18 -7.69
C ILE A 104 3.36 -5.65 -6.80
N VAL A 105 2.18 -6.25 -6.91
CA VAL A 105 1.08 -6.00 -5.98
C VAL A 105 1.18 -7.03 -4.87
N VAL A 106 1.32 -6.55 -3.65
CA VAL A 106 1.58 -7.40 -2.48
C VAL A 106 0.44 -7.28 -1.48
N GLY A 107 -0.20 -8.39 -1.17
CA GLY A 107 -1.24 -8.43 -0.14
C GLY A 107 -0.62 -8.52 1.25
N VAL A 108 -1.05 -7.65 2.17
CA VAL A 108 -0.56 -7.65 3.54
C VAL A 108 -1.73 -7.70 4.54
N ASN A 109 -2.69 -8.55 4.28
CA ASN A 109 -3.87 -8.81 5.09
C ASN A 109 -4.94 -7.72 5.00
N THR A 110 -4.83 -6.64 5.77
CA THR A 110 -5.86 -5.59 5.82
C THR A 110 -5.73 -4.58 4.69
N ASN A 111 -4.57 -4.51 4.08
CA ASN A 111 -4.32 -3.63 2.95
C ASN A 111 -3.36 -4.30 1.96
N PHE A 112 -3.01 -3.61 0.90
CA PHE A 112 -2.04 -4.10 -0.06
C PHE A 112 -0.98 -3.03 -0.30
N GLU A 113 0.10 -3.43 -0.97
CA GLU A 113 1.21 -2.54 -1.29
C GLU A 113 1.59 -2.70 -2.75
N LEU A 114 2.10 -1.63 -3.34
CA LEU A 114 2.67 -1.64 -4.67
C LEU A 114 4.15 -1.36 -4.55
N TRP A 115 4.96 -2.24 -5.10
CA TRP A 115 6.42 -2.18 -4.99
C TRP A 115 7.07 -2.21 -6.35
N SER A 116 8.22 -1.55 -6.49
CA SER A 116 9.10 -1.86 -7.61
C SER A 116 9.57 -3.31 -7.44
N LYS A 117 9.81 -3.99 -8.55
CA LYS A 117 10.24 -5.39 -8.52
C LYS A 117 11.55 -5.55 -7.74
N GLU A 118 12.51 -4.68 -7.98
CA GLU A 118 13.83 -4.74 -7.33
C GLU A 118 13.75 -4.53 -5.83
N LEU A 119 13.01 -3.52 -5.38
CA LEU A 119 12.88 -3.24 -3.96
C LEU A 119 12.05 -4.32 -3.27
N TRP A 120 11.05 -4.88 -3.94
CA TRP A 120 10.26 -5.97 -3.37
C TRP A 120 11.10 -7.24 -3.17
N GLU A 121 11.93 -7.60 -4.14
CA GLU A 121 12.78 -8.78 -4.01
C GLU A 121 13.71 -8.67 -2.81
N ALA A 122 14.30 -7.50 -2.59
CA ALA A 122 15.15 -7.25 -1.42
C ALA A 122 14.36 -7.31 -0.12
N GLU A 123 13.20 -6.65 -0.06
CA GLU A 123 12.37 -6.63 1.15
C GLU A 123 11.78 -7.99 1.46
N ARG A 124 11.35 -8.74 0.44
CA ARG A 124 10.81 -10.07 0.61
C ARG A 124 11.83 -11.00 1.26
N THR A 125 13.06 -10.98 0.79
CA THR A 125 14.15 -11.77 1.37
C THR A 125 14.37 -11.41 2.83
N LEU A 126 14.46 -10.13 3.14
CA LEU A 126 14.66 -9.65 4.50
C LEU A 126 13.50 -10.03 5.42
N SER A 127 12.27 -9.83 4.95
CA SER A 127 11.06 -10.18 5.72
C SER A 127 11.02 -11.67 6.06
N LEU A 128 11.34 -12.53 5.09
CA LEU A 128 11.35 -13.98 5.32
C LEU A 128 12.46 -14.39 6.29
N GLU A 129 13.64 -13.79 6.17
CA GLU A 129 14.76 -14.09 7.07
C GLU A 129 14.45 -13.73 8.52
N GLN A 130 13.76 -12.63 8.75
CA GLN A 130 13.46 -12.14 10.10
C GLN A 130 12.17 -12.69 10.69
N SER A 131 11.33 -13.29 9.88
CA SER A 131 9.99 -13.70 10.32
C SER A 131 9.99 -14.68 11.49
N TRP A 132 10.90 -15.64 11.51
CA TRP A 132 10.98 -16.63 12.58
C TRP A 132 11.34 -16.01 13.92
N GLN A 133 12.28 -15.09 13.96
CA GLN A 133 12.66 -14.40 15.18
C GLN A 133 11.50 -13.56 15.73
N ILE A 134 10.78 -12.90 14.85
CA ILE A 134 9.62 -12.11 15.23
C ILE A 134 8.53 -13.02 15.81
N MET A 135 8.25 -14.14 15.14
CA MET A 135 7.25 -15.10 15.60
C MET A 135 7.63 -15.71 16.97
N GLU A 136 8.88 -16.07 17.16
CA GLU A 136 9.37 -16.60 18.44
C GLU A 136 9.16 -15.59 19.57
N GLY A 137 9.40 -14.31 19.31
CA GLY A 137 9.17 -13.25 20.29
C GLY A 137 7.71 -13.15 20.73
N LEU A 138 6.77 -13.44 19.83
CA LEU A 138 5.35 -13.45 20.18
C LEU A 138 4.99 -14.66 21.02
N GLU A 139 5.59 -15.81 20.76
CA GLU A 139 5.32 -17.05 21.51
C GLU A 139 5.84 -17.01 22.93
N GLU A 140 6.88 -16.25 23.19
CA GLU A 140 7.49 -16.10 24.51
C GLU A 140 6.72 -15.20 25.48
N ARG A 141 5.67 -14.56 25.02
CA ARG A 141 4.90 -13.63 25.85
C ARG A 141 3.82 -14.29 26.71
#